data_f13e86fb6abcb6d52f86f76509b4db00
#
_entry.id   f13e86fb6abcb6d52f86f76509b4db00
#
_cell.length_a   1.000
_cell.length_b   1.000
_cell.length_c   1.000
_cell.angle_alpha   90.00
_cell.angle_beta   90.00
_cell.angle_gamma   90.00
#
_symmetry.space_group_name_H-M   'P 1'
#
loop_
_entity.id
_entity.type
_entity.pdbx_description
1 polymer ?
#
loop_
_entity_poly.entity_id
_entity_poly.type
_entity_poly.pdbx_seq_one_letter_code
_entity_poly.pdbx_strand_id
1 'polypeptide(L)'
;MNDKFLRNYKCEVRAEQNEEHGDFITGQPIVFGASTDIGGMYEEIIDEGALDNADLKDVRFLVNHNLDMIPLARSRNNNANSTMQLEKVQGGLNIRADLDTEHNETSRALYSAVSRGDISGMSFMFTVTRDEWEDLTSDYPKRHIKEIGRVFEVSAVTAPAYEQTSIEARSDAEALESAKAALESAKEAERREATKSEIKARLEKLRGGKNDK
;
A
#
# COMPACT_ATOMS: atom_id res chain seq x y z
N MET A 1 9.46 -6.34 -12.07
CA MET A 1 8.02 -6.61 -11.84
C MET A 1 7.71 -5.87 -10.56
N ASN A 2 6.76 -4.94 -10.52
CA ASN A 2 6.44 -4.28 -9.26
C ASN A 2 5.71 -5.29 -8.37
N ASP A 3 6.22 -5.52 -7.17
CA ASP A 3 5.62 -6.42 -6.21
C ASP A 3 4.24 -5.92 -5.80
N LYS A 4 3.31 -6.84 -5.60
CA LYS A 4 1.97 -6.53 -5.13
C LYS A 4 1.96 -6.68 -3.62
N PHE A 5 1.41 -5.68 -2.95
CA PHE A 5 1.23 -5.65 -1.50
C PHE A 5 -0.26 -5.78 -1.17
N LEU A 6 -0.55 -6.47 -0.08
CA LEU A 6 -1.86 -6.51 0.55
C LEU A 6 -1.78 -5.77 1.89
N ARG A 7 -2.74 -4.90 2.16
CA ARG A 7 -2.79 -4.17 3.44
C ARG A 7 -4.19 -4.18 4.00
N ASN A 8 -4.27 -4.69 5.20
CA ASN A 8 -5.48 -4.75 5.99
C ASN A 8 -5.53 -3.58 6.96
N TYR A 9 -6.58 -2.81 6.90
CA TYR A 9 -6.83 -1.75 7.88
C TYR A 9 -8.10 -2.06 8.67
N LYS A 10 -8.03 -1.81 9.98
CA LYS A 10 -9.25 -1.70 10.78
C LYS A 10 -9.89 -0.37 10.42
N CYS A 11 -10.77 -0.38 9.46
CA CYS A 11 -11.51 0.79 9.02
C CYS A 11 -13.00 0.60 9.28
N GLU A 12 -13.72 1.70 9.32
CA GLU A 12 -15.16 1.65 9.43
C GLU A 12 -15.77 1.15 8.12
N VAL A 13 -16.48 0.01 8.19
CA VAL A 13 -17.25 -0.57 7.09
C VAL A 13 -18.71 -0.49 7.49
N ARG A 14 -19.56 0.02 6.63
CA ARG A 14 -21.00 0.16 6.88
C ARG A 14 -21.81 -0.46 5.75
N ALA A 15 -22.86 -1.15 6.12
CA ALA A 15 -23.92 -1.56 5.21
C ALA A 15 -25.06 -0.54 5.29
N GLU A 16 -25.41 0.02 4.18
CA GLU A 16 -26.40 1.11 4.04
C GLU A 16 -27.40 0.78 2.94
N GLN A 17 -28.57 1.42 2.97
CA GLN A 17 -29.60 1.27 1.96
C GLN A 17 -30.25 2.62 1.65
N ASN A 18 -30.51 2.89 0.39
CA ASN A 18 -31.37 4.01 -0.04
C ASN A 18 -32.13 3.70 -1.34
N GLU A 19 -33.06 4.58 -1.72
CA GLU A 19 -33.89 4.40 -2.92
C GLU A 19 -33.08 4.49 -4.23
N GLU A 20 -31.99 5.24 -4.25
CA GLU A 20 -31.19 5.49 -5.45
C GLU A 20 -30.21 4.34 -5.78
N HIS A 21 -29.62 3.73 -4.74
CA HIS A 21 -28.55 2.73 -4.89
C HIS A 21 -28.91 1.33 -4.39
N GLY A 22 -30.11 1.18 -3.78
CA GLY A 22 -30.47 -0.08 -3.11
C GLY A 22 -29.56 -0.37 -1.90
N ASP A 23 -29.09 -1.59 -1.79
CA ASP A 23 -28.15 -2.02 -0.75
C ASP A 23 -26.71 -1.76 -1.18
N PHE A 24 -25.94 -1.08 -0.36
CA PHE A 24 -24.51 -0.78 -0.66
C PHE A 24 -23.65 -0.85 0.59
N ILE A 25 -22.35 -0.97 0.37
CA ILE A 25 -21.32 -0.92 1.41
C ILE A 25 -20.46 0.32 1.19
N THR A 26 -20.22 1.06 2.28
CA THR A 26 -19.25 2.15 2.33
C THR A 26 -18.09 1.80 3.25
N GLY A 27 -16.94 2.41 3.00
CA GLY A 27 -15.77 2.29 3.88
C GLY A 27 -14.56 3.03 3.34
N GLN A 28 -13.51 3.06 4.15
CA GLN A 28 -12.25 3.73 3.84
C GLN A 28 -11.09 2.72 3.86
N PRO A 29 -10.86 1.96 2.78
CA PRO A 29 -9.83 0.93 2.74
C PRO A 29 -8.40 1.48 2.84
N ILE A 30 -8.16 2.73 2.43
CA ILE A 30 -6.85 3.38 2.50
C ILE A 30 -6.96 4.61 3.39
N VAL A 31 -6.14 4.64 4.45
CA VAL A 31 -6.07 5.74 5.41
C VAL A 31 -4.66 6.32 5.38
N PHE A 32 -4.53 7.63 5.12
CA PHE A 32 -3.24 8.31 5.13
C PHE A 32 -2.77 8.59 6.55
N GLY A 33 -1.46 8.53 6.77
CA GLY A 33 -0.81 8.83 8.03
C GLY A 33 -1.04 7.81 9.13
N ALA A 34 -1.86 6.78 8.90
CA ALA A 34 -2.05 5.70 9.86
C ALA A 34 -0.84 4.76 9.85
N SER A 35 -0.31 4.50 11.03
CA SER A 35 0.78 3.54 11.22
C SER A 35 0.23 2.12 11.29
N THR A 36 0.88 1.21 10.59
CA THR A 36 0.56 -0.22 10.56
C THR A 36 1.80 -1.05 10.82
N ASP A 37 1.73 -1.96 11.78
CA ASP A 37 2.77 -2.96 12.03
C ASP A 37 2.75 -4.02 10.93
N ILE A 38 3.89 -4.23 10.27
CA ILE A 38 4.05 -5.22 9.22
C ILE A 38 4.80 -6.42 9.76
N GLY A 39 4.02 -7.30 10.43
CA GLY A 39 4.51 -8.58 10.94
C GLY A 39 5.65 -8.48 11.94
N GLY A 40 5.75 -7.40 12.71
CA GLY A 40 6.85 -7.14 13.63
C GLY A 40 8.18 -6.80 12.95
N MET A 41 8.21 -6.67 11.63
CA MET A 41 9.43 -6.36 10.87
C MET A 41 9.68 -4.86 10.75
N TYR A 42 8.63 -4.09 10.50
CA TYR A 42 8.70 -2.63 10.36
C TYR A 42 7.31 -1.99 10.47
N GLU A 43 7.32 -0.69 10.71
CA GLU A 43 6.13 0.16 10.67
C GLU A 43 5.94 0.70 9.25
N GLU A 44 4.70 0.66 8.73
CA GLU A 44 4.37 1.23 7.43
C GLU A 44 3.35 2.34 7.55
N ILE A 45 3.57 3.40 6.79
CA ILE A 45 2.69 4.56 6.72
C ILE A 45 2.46 4.89 5.24
N ILE A 46 1.20 5.03 4.85
CA ILE A 46 0.85 5.58 3.53
C ILE A 46 0.74 7.09 3.67
N ASP A 47 1.61 7.81 3.00
CA ASP A 47 1.66 9.27 3.09
C ASP A 47 0.51 9.95 2.35
N GLU A 48 0.15 11.15 2.81
CA GLU A 48 -0.77 12.01 2.08
C GLU A 48 -0.23 12.29 0.67
N GLY A 49 -1.11 12.16 -0.35
CA GLY A 49 -0.71 12.30 -1.75
C GLY A 49 -0.22 10.99 -2.42
N ALA A 50 -0.04 9.90 -1.67
CA ALA A 50 0.43 8.62 -2.24
C ALA A 50 -0.48 8.07 -3.38
N LEU A 51 -1.73 8.51 -3.44
CA LEU A 51 -2.70 8.14 -4.46
C LEU A 51 -2.79 9.13 -5.64
N ASP A 52 -2.04 10.23 -5.66
CA ASP A 52 -2.24 11.29 -6.66
C ASP A 52 -2.10 10.80 -8.09
N ASN A 53 -1.11 9.96 -8.34
CA ASN A 53 -0.82 9.37 -9.64
C ASN A 53 -1.24 7.89 -9.76
N ALA A 54 -1.94 7.35 -8.76
CA ALA A 54 -2.31 5.94 -8.74
C ALA A 54 -3.29 5.57 -9.86
N ASP A 55 -3.05 4.44 -10.51
CA ASP A 55 -3.99 3.85 -11.47
C ASP A 55 -5.17 3.22 -10.70
N LEU A 56 -6.30 3.91 -10.71
CA LEU A 56 -7.60 3.49 -10.15
C LEU A 56 -8.63 3.17 -11.24
N LYS A 57 -8.20 2.96 -12.50
CA LYS A 57 -9.13 2.81 -13.63
C LYS A 57 -9.98 1.56 -13.58
N ASP A 58 -9.50 0.51 -12.94
CA ASP A 58 -10.19 -0.77 -12.87
C ASP A 58 -9.91 -1.43 -11.52
N VAL A 59 -10.82 -1.22 -10.56
CA VAL A 59 -10.72 -1.72 -9.20
C VAL A 59 -11.94 -2.61 -8.90
N ARG A 60 -11.69 -3.80 -8.34
CA ARG A 60 -12.72 -4.79 -8.01
C ARG A 60 -13.07 -4.72 -6.53
N PHE A 61 -14.32 -5.03 -6.19
CA PHE A 61 -14.74 -5.24 -4.81
C PHE A 61 -14.93 -6.74 -4.56
N LEU A 62 -14.16 -7.29 -3.62
CA LEU A 62 -14.10 -8.72 -3.34
C LEU A 62 -14.36 -9.00 -1.84
N VAL A 63 -14.28 -10.28 -1.47
CA VAL A 63 -14.27 -10.74 -0.07
C VAL A 63 -12.99 -11.53 0.14
N ASN A 64 -12.24 -11.22 1.22
CA ASN A 64 -11.02 -11.92 1.62
C ASN A 64 -10.01 -12.12 0.47
N HIS A 65 -9.84 -11.13 -0.41
CA HIS A 65 -8.90 -11.17 -1.54
C HIS A 65 -9.08 -12.35 -2.51
N ASN A 66 -10.27 -12.94 -2.56
CA ASN A 66 -10.53 -14.07 -3.44
C ASN A 66 -10.62 -13.60 -4.90
N LEU A 67 -9.50 -13.66 -5.62
CA LEU A 67 -9.40 -13.25 -7.02
C LEU A 67 -10.15 -14.16 -8.00
N ASP A 68 -10.52 -15.37 -7.57
CA ASP A 68 -11.25 -16.36 -8.38
C ASP A 68 -12.78 -16.16 -8.33
N MET A 69 -13.25 -15.32 -7.39
CA MET A 69 -14.67 -15.00 -7.31
C MET A 69 -15.09 -13.97 -8.34
N ILE A 70 -16.38 -13.98 -8.69
CA ILE A 70 -17.00 -12.88 -9.45
C ILE A 70 -17.01 -11.63 -8.54
N PRO A 71 -16.48 -10.49 -8.98
CA PRO A 71 -16.51 -9.26 -8.19
C PRO A 71 -17.94 -8.88 -7.81
N LEU A 72 -18.16 -8.53 -6.55
CA LEU A 72 -19.47 -8.09 -6.06
C LEU A 72 -19.84 -6.68 -6.54
N ALA A 73 -18.82 -5.85 -6.76
CA ALA A 73 -18.91 -4.55 -7.39
C ALA A 73 -17.59 -4.23 -8.09
N ARG A 74 -17.58 -3.23 -8.98
CA ARG A 74 -16.39 -2.86 -9.75
C ARG A 74 -16.43 -1.41 -10.17
N SER A 75 -15.32 -0.69 -9.95
CA SER A 75 -15.10 0.60 -10.55
C SER A 75 -14.44 0.43 -11.93
N ARG A 76 -14.97 1.12 -12.92
CA ARG A 76 -14.40 1.25 -14.26
C ARG A 76 -14.17 2.72 -14.54
N ASN A 77 -13.10 3.28 -13.98
CA ASN A 77 -12.76 4.69 -14.08
C ASN A 77 -13.87 5.61 -13.52
N ASN A 78 -14.59 5.15 -12.51
CA ASN A 78 -15.75 5.84 -11.91
C ASN A 78 -16.82 6.29 -12.92
N ASN A 79 -16.95 5.58 -14.04
CA ASN A 79 -17.98 5.92 -15.04
C ASN A 79 -19.41 5.59 -14.52
N ALA A 80 -20.43 6.05 -15.23
CA ALA A 80 -21.82 5.87 -14.83
C ALA A 80 -22.28 4.40 -14.73
N ASN A 81 -21.54 3.44 -15.33
CA ASN A 81 -21.83 2.01 -15.26
C ASN A 81 -21.00 1.30 -14.18
N SER A 82 -20.23 2.03 -13.40
CA SER A 82 -19.47 1.47 -12.28
C SER A 82 -20.40 1.17 -11.12
N THR A 83 -20.38 -0.07 -10.64
CA THR A 83 -21.10 -0.51 -9.44
C THR A 83 -20.32 -0.24 -8.16
N MET A 84 -19.08 0.23 -8.27
CA MET A 84 -18.28 0.79 -7.17
C MET A 84 -17.75 2.16 -7.56
N GLN A 85 -17.90 3.13 -6.68
CA GLN A 85 -17.30 4.45 -6.80
C GLN A 85 -16.17 4.61 -5.81
N LEU A 86 -15.11 5.29 -6.25
CA LEU A 86 -13.91 5.59 -5.47
C LEU A 86 -13.79 7.10 -5.32
N GLU A 87 -13.61 7.57 -4.10
CA GLU A 87 -13.47 8.99 -3.79
C GLU A 87 -12.18 9.23 -3.02
N LYS A 88 -11.25 9.99 -3.62
CA LYS A 88 -10.07 10.47 -2.91
C LYS A 88 -10.49 11.59 -1.97
N VAL A 89 -10.22 11.42 -0.69
CA VAL A 89 -10.49 12.40 0.36
C VAL A 89 -9.18 12.78 1.05
N GLN A 90 -9.19 13.86 1.84
CA GLN A 90 -8.00 14.29 2.57
C GLN A 90 -7.41 13.17 3.46
N GLY A 91 -8.26 12.31 4.04
CA GLY A 91 -7.81 11.21 4.91
C GLY A 91 -7.48 9.90 4.20
N GLY A 92 -7.60 9.79 2.86
CA GLY A 92 -7.35 8.53 2.15
C GLY A 92 -8.26 8.28 0.95
N LEU A 93 -8.77 7.06 0.83
CA LEU A 93 -9.68 6.62 -0.24
C LEU A 93 -10.96 6.06 0.35
N ASN A 94 -12.08 6.70 0.06
CA ASN A 94 -13.41 6.15 0.36
C ASN A 94 -13.92 5.31 -0.81
N ILE A 95 -14.73 4.33 -0.50
CA ILE A 95 -15.50 3.58 -1.48
C ILE A 95 -17.00 3.57 -1.15
N ARG A 96 -17.81 3.46 -2.20
CA ARG A 96 -19.19 2.97 -2.14
C ARG A 96 -19.32 1.84 -3.15
N ALA A 97 -19.74 0.67 -2.71
CA ALA A 97 -19.98 -0.53 -3.52
C ALA A 97 -21.46 -0.88 -3.49
N ASP A 98 -22.14 -0.69 -4.61
CA ASP A 98 -23.56 -1.01 -4.79
C ASP A 98 -23.67 -2.54 -4.98
N LEU A 99 -24.51 -3.20 -4.19
CA LEU A 99 -24.61 -4.67 -4.14
C LEU A 99 -25.92 -5.18 -4.74
N ASP A 100 -25.83 -6.22 -5.56
CA ASP A 100 -27.00 -6.97 -5.98
C ASP A 100 -27.37 -8.01 -4.90
N THR A 101 -28.11 -7.58 -3.89
CA THR A 101 -28.58 -8.46 -2.81
C THR A 101 -29.82 -9.27 -3.18
N GLU A 102 -30.53 -8.89 -4.24
CA GLU A 102 -31.70 -9.60 -4.73
C GLU A 102 -31.32 -10.91 -5.46
N HIS A 103 -30.33 -10.83 -6.36
CA HIS A 103 -30.00 -11.96 -7.24
C HIS A 103 -28.66 -12.64 -6.90
N ASN A 104 -27.82 -12.01 -6.06
CA ASN A 104 -26.50 -12.56 -5.68
C ASN A 104 -26.44 -12.93 -4.20
N GLU A 105 -26.37 -14.24 -3.92
CA GLU A 105 -26.32 -14.77 -2.55
C GLU A 105 -25.09 -14.30 -1.78
N THR A 106 -23.93 -14.14 -2.44
CA THR A 106 -22.70 -13.67 -1.80
C THR A 106 -22.82 -12.19 -1.41
N SER A 107 -23.42 -11.37 -2.24
CA SER A 107 -23.73 -9.96 -1.93
C SER A 107 -24.64 -9.84 -0.71
N ARG A 108 -25.71 -10.66 -0.69
CA ARG A 108 -26.65 -10.69 0.44
C ARG A 108 -25.99 -11.16 1.74
N ALA A 109 -25.17 -12.20 1.67
CA ALA A 109 -24.44 -12.72 2.83
C ALA A 109 -23.44 -11.69 3.37
N LEU A 110 -22.69 -11.02 2.48
CA LEU A 110 -21.76 -9.95 2.85
C LEU A 110 -22.48 -8.77 3.49
N TYR A 111 -23.54 -8.27 2.86
CA TYR A 111 -24.37 -7.16 3.38
C TYR A 111 -24.86 -7.47 4.80
N SER A 112 -25.42 -8.66 4.99
CA SER A 112 -25.89 -9.12 6.31
C SER A 112 -24.76 -9.21 7.34
N ALA A 113 -23.58 -9.73 6.95
CA ALA A 113 -22.43 -9.85 7.86
C ALA A 113 -21.88 -8.49 8.28
N VAL A 114 -21.78 -7.53 7.36
CA VAL A 114 -21.38 -6.15 7.68
C VAL A 114 -22.40 -5.46 8.57
N SER A 115 -23.71 -5.60 8.26
CA SER A 115 -24.80 -5.01 9.07
C SER A 115 -24.78 -5.50 10.53
N ARG A 116 -24.36 -6.73 10.79
CA ARG A 116 -24.25 -7.31 12.13
C ARG A 116 -22.90 -7.04 12.79
N GLY A 117 -21.92 -6.49 12.06
CA GLY A 117 -20.55 -6.30 12.56
C GLY A 117 -19.69 -7.58 12.54
N ASP A 118 -20.12 -8.66 11.89
CA ASP A 118 -19.32 -9.88 11.73
C ASP A 118 -18.12 -9.63 10.79
N ILE A 119 -18.24 -8.67 9.89
CA ILE A 119 -17.18 -8.11 9.05
C ILE A 119 -17.07 -6.63 9.35
N SER A 120 -15.89 -6.19 9.79
CA SER A 120 -15.63 -4.82 10.27
C SER A 120 -14.33 -4.24 9.73
N GLY A 121 -13.70 -4.87 8.77
CA GLY A 121 -12.45 -4.41 8.19
C GLY A 121 -12.46 -4.44 6.66
N MET A 122 -11.57 -3.65 6.09
CA MET A 122 -11.27 -3.66 4.67
C MET A 122 -9.78 -3.83 4.43
N SER A 123 -9.47 -4.34 3.27
CA SER A 123 -8.12 -4.52 2.78
C SER A 123 -8.04 -4.10 1.32
N PHE A 124 -6.84 -3.89 0.81
CA PHE A 124 -6.63 -3.57 -0.60
C PHE A 124 -5.32 -4.15 -1.12
N MET A 125 -5.30 -4.45 -2.42
CA MET A 125 -4.12 -4.93 -3.14
C MET A 125 -3.58 -3.84 -4.06
N PHE A 126 -2.29 -3.55 -3.96
CA PHE A 126 -1.67 -2.45 -4.69
C PHE A 126 -0.21 -2.74 -5.07
N THR A 127 0.38 -1.85 -5.88
CA THR A 127 1.82 -1.79 -6.12
C THR A 127 2.39 -0.46 -5.64
N VAL A 128 3.63 -0.48 -5.18
CA VAL A 128 4.38 0.71 -4.78
C VAL A 128 5.34 1.11 -5.90
N THR A 129 5.39 2.39 -6.26
CA THR A 129 6.35 2.94 -7.23
C THR A 129 7.41 3.80 -6.55
N ARG A 130 7.12 4.35 -5.38
CA ARG A 130 8.08 5.09 -4.57
C ARG A 130 7.79 4.94 -3.08
N ASP A 131 8.82 4.59 -2.35
CA ASP A 131 8.82 4.57 -0.89
C ASP A 131 10.09 5.22 -0.34
N GLU A 132 10.05 5.56 0.93
CA GLU A 132 11.19 6.09 1.69
C GLU A 132 11.26 5.36 3.02
N TRP A 133 12.47 5.08 3.48
CA TRP A 133 12.69 4.36 4.71
C TRP A 133 13.41 5.26 5.73
N GLU A 134 12.92 5.23 6.97
CA GLU A 134 13.57 5.85 8.13
C GLU A 134 14.15 4.76 9.03
N ASP A 135 15.29 5.07 9.65
CA ASP A 135 15.94 4.23 10.66
C ASP A 135 16.23 2.79 10.20
N LEU A 136 16.63 2.59 8.93
CA LEU A 136 16.94 1.26 8.36
C LEU A 136 17.99 0.45 9.14
N THR A 137 18.75 1.09 10.01
CA THR A 137 19.74 0.44 10.89
C THR A 137 19.17 -0.02 12.23
N SER A 138 17.92 0.34 12.53
CA SER A 138 17.20 -0.12 13.72
C SER A 138 16.62 -1.52 13.53
N ASP A 139 16.26 -2.17 14.63
CA ASP A 139 15.56 -3.47 14.59
C ASP A 139 14.12 -3.34 14.08
N TYR A 140 13.56 -2.12 14.14
CA TYR A 140 12.20 -1.83 13.72
C TYR A 140 12.13 -0.50 12.94
N PRO A 141 12.51 -0.49 11.65
CA PRO A 141 12.50 0.70 10.80
C PRO A 141 11.09 1.13 10.42
N LYS A 142 10.98 2.31 9.76
CA LYS A 142 9.72 2.82 9.23
C LYS A 142 9.78 2.90 7.71
N ARG A 143 8.70 2.50 7.07
CA ARG A 143 8.48 2.62 5.63
C ARG A 143 7.39 3.63 5.34
N HIS A 144 7.71 4.67 4.58
CA HIS A 144 6.76 5.64 4.06
C HIS A 144 6.44 5.34 2.61
N ILE A 145 5.22 4.96 2.31
CA ILE A 145 4.74 4.79 0.94
C ILE A 145 4.39 6.17 0.39
N LYS A 146 5.23 6.69 -0.49
CA LYS A 146 5.11 8.01 -1.12
C LYS A 146 4.27 7.99 -2.38
N GLU A 147 4.25 6.85 -3.10
CA GLU A 147 3.49 6.74 -4.34
C GLU A 147 3.02 5.31 -4.58
N ILE A 148 1.71 5.17 -4.75
CA ILE A 148 1.03 3.93 -5.16
C ILE A 148 0.93 3.93 -6.68
N GLY A 149 1.39 2.87 -7.32
CA GLY A 149 1.33 2.74 -8.77
C GLY A 149 -0.07 2.36 -9.25
N ARG A 150 -0.65 1.32 -8.64
CA ARG A 150 -1.98 0.82 -9.00
C ARG A 150 -2.67 0.17 -7.81
N VAL A 151 -3.98 0.37 -7.70
CA VAL A 151 -4.87 -0.44 -6.85
C VAL A 151 -5.64 -1.42 -7.72
N PHE A 152 -5.60 -2.71 -7.40
CA PHE A 152 -6.23 -3.79 -8.18
C PHE A 152 -7.60 -4.17 -7.65
N GLU A 153 -7.73 -4.19 -6.34
CA GLU A 153 -8.97 -4.55 -5.67
C GLU A 153 -9.03 -3.96 -4.25
N VAL A 154 -10.23 -3.91 -3.74
CA VAL A 154 -10.56 -3.66 -2.35
C VAL A 154 -11.41 -4.81 -1.87
N SER A 155 -11.15 -5.32 -0.69
CA SER A 155 -11.91 -6.43 -0.10
C SER A 155 -12.51 -6.07 1.25
N ALA A 156 -13.72 -6.55 1.49
CA ALA A 156 -14.21 -6.73 2.85
C ALA A 156 -13.54 -7.97 3.45
N VAL A 157 -12.97 -7.86 4.65
CA VAL A 157 -12.18 -8.93 5.27
C VAL A 157 -12.72 -9.35 6.62
N THR A 158 -12.72 -10.67 6.87
CA THR A 158 -13.22 -11.29 8.11
C THR A 158 -12.27 -11.10 9.28
N ALA A 159 -10.96 -10.96 9.01
CA ALA A 159 -9.93 -10.73 10.01
C ALA A 159 -9.06 -9.55 9.57
N PRO A 160 -9.37 -8.32 9.99
CA PRO A 160 -8.47 -7.20 9.74
C PRO A 160 -7.20 -7.36 10.58
N ALA A 161 -6.04 -7.36 9.93
CA ALA A 161 -4.71 -7.12 10.49
C ALA A 161 -4.02 -8.23 11.32
N TYR A 162 -4.40 -9.52 11.29
CA TYR A 162 -3.75 -10.51 12.16
C TYR A 162 -3.07 -11.72 11.52
N GLU A 163 -3.27 -11.98 10.23
CA GLU A 163 -2.58 -13.09 9.57
C GLU A 163 -2.05 -12.65 8.20
N GLN A 164 -0.77 -12.28 8.16
CA GLN A 164 -0.08 -12.14 6.88
C GLN A 164 -0.06 -13.52 6.19
N THR A 165 -0.50 -13.56 4.94
CA THR A 165 -0.29 -14.76 4.13
C THR A 165 1.21 -14.94 3.87
N SER A 166 1.64 -16.18 3.58
CA SER A 166 3.05 -16.46 3.26
C SER A 166 3.58 -15.64 2.06
N ILE A 167 2.70 -15.21 1.17
CA ILE A 167 3.02 -14.36 0.00
C ILE A 167 3.25 -12.92 0.43
N GLU A 168 2.41 -12.38 1.31
CA GLU A 168 2.55 -11.02 1.87
C GLU A 168 3.85 -10.89 2.66
N ALA A 169 4.08 -11.80 3.60
CA ALA A 169 5.29 -11.82 4.42
C ALA A 169 6.57 -11.88 3.58
N ARG A 170 6.54 -12.57 2.44
CA ARG A 170 7.68 -12.66 1.52
C ARG A 170 7.94 -11.35 0.80
N SER A 171 6.92 -10.72 0.22
CA SER A 171 7.06 -9.41 -0.46
C SER A 171 7.52 -8.32 0.51
N ASP A 172 7.05 -8.35 1.75
CA ASP A 172 7.42 -7.40 2.79
C ASP A 172 8.86 -7.58 3.25
N ALA A 173 9.31 -8.81 3.45
CA ALA A 173 10.71 -9.11 3.76
C ALA A 173 11.65 -8.73 2.61
N GLU A 174 11.28 -9.01 1.35
CA GLU A 174 12.05 -8.63 0.18
C GLU A 174 12.18 -7.11 0.02
N ALA A 175 11.13 -6.33 0.33
CA ALA A 175 11.18 -4.87 0.33
C ALA A 175 12.18 -4.33 1.36
N LEU A 176 12.16 -4.84 2.59
CA LEU A 176 13.07 -4.45 3.65
C LEU A 176 14.53 -4.80 3.32
N GLU A 177 14.78 -6.01 2.85
CA GLU A 177 16.13 -6.46 2.47
C GLU A 177 16.69 -5.64 1.29
N SER A 178 15.86 -5.32 0.29
CA SER A 178 16.24 -4.45 -0.83
C SER A 178 16.63 -3.05 -0.36
N ALA A 179 15.89 -2.47 0.57
CA ALA A 179 16.21 -1.16 1.13
C ALA A 179 17.52 -1.18 1.92
N LYS A 180 17.77 -2.20 2.75
CA LYS A 180 19.03 -2.38 3.47
C LYS A 180 20.23 -2.55 2.53
N ALA A 181 20.08 -3.34 1.48
CA ALA A 181 21.12 -3.54 0.48
C ALA A 181 21.43 -2.24 -0.28
N ALA A 182 20.45 -1.43 -0.61
CA ALA A 182 20.64 -0.13 -1.23
C ALA A 182 21.40 0.85 -0.31
N LEU A 183 21.07 0.87 0.98
CA LEU A 183 21.77 1.69 1.97
C LEU A 183 23.25 1.30 2.08
N GLU A 184 23.58 0.01 2.16
CA GLU A 184 24.97 -0.45 2.24
C GLU A 184 25.75 -0.14 0.96
N SER A 185 25.12 -0.28 -0.21
CA SER A 185 25.72 0.09 -1.49
C SER A 185 26.03 1.59 -1.56
N ALA A 186 25.13 2.45 -1.07
CA ALA A 186 25.34 3.90 -1.01
C ALA A 186 26.50 4.26 -0.08
N LYS A 187 26.57 3.69 1.13
CA LYS A 187 27.69 3.88 2.07
C LYS A 187 29.03 3.46 1.47
N GLU A 188 29.07 2.35 0.76
CA GLU A 188 30.30 1.88 0.11
C GLU A 188 30.73 2.83 -1.02
N ALA A 189 29.79 3.36 -1.80
CA ALA A 189 30.08 4.36 -2.84
C ALA A 189 30.66 5.64 -2.24
N GLU A 190 30.08 6.15 -1.15
CA GLU A 190 30.60 7.33 -0.42
C GLU A 190 32.03 7.10 0.10
N ARG A 191 32.31 5.93 0.70
CA ARG A 191 33.65 5.58 1.15
C ARG A 191 34.66 5.55 0.00
N ARG A 192 34.29 4.99 -1.15
CA ARG A 192 35.12 4.96 -2.36
C ARG A 192 35.46 6.36 -2.86
N GLU A 193 34.46 7.26 -2.91
CA GLU A 193 34.66 8.65 -3.35
C GLU A 193 35.53 9.44 -2.36
N ALA A 194 35.32 9.28 -1.05
CA ALA A 194 36.16 9.87 -0.02
C ALA A 194 37.64 9.42 -0.18
N THR A 195 37.88 8.12 -0.35
CA THR A 195 39.20 7.56 -0.57
C THR A 195 39.86 8.10 -1.85
N LYS A 196 39.11 8.21 -2.95
CA LYS A 196 39.61 8.81 -4.20
C LYS A 196 40.01 10.30 -3.99
N SER A 197 39.18 11.06 -3.27
CA SER A 197 39.43 12.45 -2.96
C SER A 197 40.70 12.63 -2.12
N GLU A 198 40.91 11.78 -1.09
CA GLU A 198 42.11 11.79 -0.28
C GLU A 198 43.38 11.46 -1.09
N ILE A 199 43.31 10.43 -1.93
CA ILE A 199 44.43 10.05 -2.83
C ILE A 199 44.78 11.20 -3.76
N LYS A 200 43.76 11.84 -4.37
CA LYS A 200 43.95 12.98 -5.26
C LYS A 200 44.64 14.15 -4.54
N ALA A 201 44.14 14.53 -3.36
CA ALA A 201 44.75 15.59 -2.55
C ALA A 201 46.20 15.28 -2.15
N ARG A 202 46.50 14.02 -1.84
CA ARG A 202 47.87 13.58 -1.52
C ARG A 202 48.82 13.64 -2.73
N LEU A 203 48.33 13.27 -3.90
CA LEU A 203 49.11 13.37 -5.17
C LEU A 203 49.37 14.83 -5.57
N GLU A 204 48.43 15.73 -5.37
CA GLU A 204 48.62 17.16 -5.64
C GLU A 204 49.65 17.78 -4.71
N LYS A 205 49.68 17.44 -3.41
CA LYS A 205 50.71 17.85 -2.46
C LYS A 205 52.09 17.34 -2.87
N LEU A 206 52.23 16.12 -3.35
CA LEU A 206 53.51 15.54 -3.81
C LEU A 206 54.01 16.19 -5.12
N ARG A 207 53.10 16.66 -5.99
CA ARG A 207 53.47 17.39 -7.23
C ARG A 207 53.87 18.82 -6.96
N GLY A 208 53.17 19.50 -6.03
CA GLY A 208 53.51 20.92 -5.66
C GLY A 208 54.84 21.09 -4.91
N GLY A 209 55.29 20.04 -4.19
CA GLY A 209 56.56 20.09 -3.47
C GLY A 209 57.81 19.85 -4.32
N LYS A 210 57.72 19.69 -5.65
CA LYS A 210 58.87 19.50 -6.55
C LYS A 210 59.32 20.76 -7.29
N ASN A 211 58.67 21.92 -7.07
CA ASN A 211 58.99 23.15 -7.80
C ASN A 211 59.82 24.18 -7.00
N ASP A 212 60.29 23.83 -5.81
CA ASP A 212 61.19 24.70 -5.03
C ASP A 212 62.58 24.08 -4.90
N LYS A 213 63.28 24.00 -6.01
CA LYS A 213 64.76 23.82 -6.03
C LYS A 213 65.34 24.48 -7.29
#